data_0e94bc839172a6c6db45ccf9ace741ea
#
_entry.id   0e94bc839172a6c6db45ccf9ace741ea
#
_cell.length_a   1.000
_cell.length_b   1.000
_cell.length_c   1.000
_cell.angle_alpha   90.00
_cell.angle_beta   90.00
_cell.angle_gamma   90.00
#
_symmetry.space_group_name_H-M   'P 1'
#
loop_
_entity.id
_entity.type
_entity.pdbx_description
1 polymer ?
#
loop_
_entity_poly.entity_id
_entity_poly.type
_entity_poly.pdbx_seq_one_letter_code
_entity_poly.pdbx_strand_id
1 'polypeptide(L)'
;MNITIKDFVYLLSQKDLSYGHAHGWLEDQDERFGDNYLDRRTAARILHRYMKLELGIPDLPDISGANVLADLYTCRTCVNDVAQIFLRGIMGSREVERDGQIFEIFDMGALVTHDEISKLMHAFASACSSSE
;
A
#
# COMPACT_ATOMS: atom_id res chain seq x y z
N MET A 1 -4.25 17.36 3.13
CA MET A 1 -3.13 17.58 2.21
C MET A 1 -2.52 16.25 1.83
N ASN A 2 -2.12 16.10 0.57
CA ASN A 2 -1.65 14.84 0.02
C ASN A 2 -0.13 14.74 0.10
N ILE A 3 0.39 13.51 0.04
CA ILE A 3 1.83 13.26 0.11
C ILE A 3 2.32 12.78 -1.26
N THR A 4 3.56 13.15 -1.62
CA THR A 4 4.17 12.67 -2.87
C THR A 4 4.78 11.29 -2.67
N ILE A 5 5.00 10.59 -3.78
CA ILE A 5 5.67 9.28 -3.76
C ILE A 5 7.06 9.42 -3.13
N LYS A 6 7.80 10.43 -3.50
CA LYS A 6 9.15 10.70 -2.99
C LYS A 6 9.15 10.86 -1.47
N ASP A 7 8.24 11.67 -0.95
CA ASP A 7 8.17 11.91 0.49
C ASP A 7 7.75 10.67 1.26
N PHE A 8 6.83 9.88 0.70
CA PHE A 8 6.42 8.61 1.29
C PHE A 8 7.59 7.61 1.37
N VAL A 9 8.34 7.48 0.29
CA VAL A 9 9.51 6.59 0.24
C VAL A 9 10.54 7.00 1.30
N TYR A 10 10.77 8.28 1.46
CA TYR A 10 11.70 8.77 2.47
C TYR A 10 11.21 8.48 3.90
N LEU A 11 9.92 8.69 4.15
CA LEU A 11 9.33 8.38 5.46
C LEU A 11 9.46 6.89 5.78
N LEU A 12 9.24 6.05 4.77
CA LEU A 12 9.24 4.59 4.96
C LEU A 12 10.66 4.06 5.22
N SER A 13 11.63 4.50 4.44
CA SER A 13 12.93 3.85 4.35
C SER A 13 14.11 4.71 4.80
N GLN A 14 13.93 6.02 4.92
CA GLN A 14 15.00 7.00 5.12
C GLN A 14 15.99 7.01 3.95
N LYS A 15 15.54 6.53 2.78
CA LYS A 15 16.34 6.46 1.56
C LYS A 15 15.63 7.19 0.43
N ASP A 16 16.35 7.47 -0.65
CA ASP A 16 15.80 8.14 -1.83
C ASP A 16 15.17 7.14 -2.81
N LEU A 17 14.60 7.68 -3.88
CA LEU A 17 13.95 6.86 -4.91
C LEU A 17 14.93 5.93 -5.62
N SER A 18 16.15 6.39 -5.88
CA SER A 18 17.18 5.57 -6.54
C SER A 18 17.50 4.32 -5.74
N TYR A 19 17.58 4.45 -4.43
CA TYR A 19 17.83 3.31 -3.55
C TYR A 19 16.73 2.27 -3.67
N GLY A 20 15.46 2.71 -3.58
CA GLY A 20 14.32 1.80 -3.66
C GLY A 20 14.23 1.10 -5.00
N HIS A 21 14.53 1.81 -6.08
CA HIS A 21 14.53 1.24 -7.42
C HIS A 21 15.66 0.20 -7.56
N ALA A 22 16.86 0.51 -7.08
CA ALA A 22 17.98 -0.41 -7.13
C ALA A 22 17.75 -1.67 -6.30
N HIS A 23 16.99 -1.57 -5.21
CA HIS A 23 16.67 -2.70 -4.33
C HIS A 23 15.39 -3.45 -4.74
N GLY A 24 14.75 -3.05 -5.83
CA GLY A 24 13.66 -3.80 -6.44
C GLY A 24 12.28 -3.54 -5.88
N TRP A 25 12.13 -2.66 -4.88
CA TRP A 25 10.79 -2.41 -4.31
C TRP A 25 10.11 -1.16 -4.86
N LEU A 26 10.76 -0.45 -5.80
CA LEU A 26 10.13 0.61 -6.60
C LEU A 26 10.20 0.24 -8.07
N GLU A 27 9.24 0.73 -8.85
CA GLU A 27 9.21 0.61 -10.31
C GLU A 27 9.84 1.84 -10.94
N ASP A 28 10.20 1.75 -12.23
CA ASP A 28 10.76 2.88 -12.99
C ASP A 28 9.90 4.12 -12.88
N GLN A 29 8.58 3.95 -13.00
CA GLN A 29 7.64 5.07 -12.94
C GLN A 29 7.61 5.74 -11.58
N ASP A 30 7.86 5.01 -10.50
CA ASP A 30 7.91 5.59 -9.15
C ASP A 30 9.08 6.56 -9.02
N GLU A 31 10.23 6.20 -9.56
CA GLU A 31 11.39 7.07 -9.56
C GLU A 31 11.20 8.26 -10.49
N ARG A 32 10.67 8.00 -11.69
CA ARG A 32 10.48 9.06 -12.69
C ARG A 32 9.44 10.08 -12.27
N PHE A 33 8.38 9.65 -11.60
CA PHE A 33 7.25 10.50 -11.22
C PHE A 33 7.13 10.66 -9.70
N GLY A 34 8.27 10.68 -9.01
CA GLY A 34 8.30 10.79 -7.55
C GLY A 34 7.65 12.04 -6.98
N ASP A 35 7.49 13.09 -7.79
CA ASP A 35 6.81 14.32 -7.38
C ASP A 35 5.28 14.24 -7.50
N ASN A 36 4.75 13.16 -8.09
CA ASN A 36 3.31 12.94 -8.15
C ASN A 36 2.78 12.54 -6.78
N TYR A 37 1.51 12.85 -6.52
CA TYR A 37 0.86 12.44 -5.28
C TYR A 37 0.71 10.91 -5.24
N LEU A 38 0.84 10.37 -4.04
CA LEU A 38 0.73 8.93 -3.78
C LEU A 38 -0.74 8.52 -3.73
N ASP A 39 -1.13 7.50 -4.50
CA ASP A 39 -2.45 6.89 -4.35
C ASP A 39 -2.37 5.63 -3.48
N ARG A 40 -3.54 5.14 -3.05
CA ARG A 40 -3.60 4.00 -2.12
C ARG A 40 -3.04 2.72 -2.74
N ARG A 41 -3.27 2.52 -4.03
CA ARG A 41 -2.75 1.35 -4.74
C ARG A 41 -1.22 1.35 -4.78
N THR A 42 -0.62 2.50 -5.11
CA THR A 42 0.83 2.65 -5.14
C THR A 42 1.43 2.46 -3.75
N ALA A 43 0.78 3.02 -2.73
CA ALA A 43 1.21 2.83 -1.35
C ALA A 43 1.24 1.36 -0.96
N ALA A 44 0.18 0.62 -1.27
CA ALA A 44 0.09 -0.82 -0.97
C ALA A 44 1.20 -1.60 -1.67
N ARG A 45 1.45 -1.30 -2.94
CA ARG A 45 2.50 -1.97 -3.71
C ARG A 45 3.89 -1.71 -3.11
N ILE A 46 4.19 -0.46 -2.82
CA ILE A 46 5.49 -0.08 -2.26
C ILE A 46 5.69 -0.73 -0.88
N LEU A 47 4.68 -0.65 -0.02
CA LEU A 47 4.74 -1.25 1.32
C LEU A 47 4.95 -2.76 1.25
N HIS A 48 4.19 -3.45 0.40
CA HIS A 48 4.29 -4.89 0.27
C HIS A 48 5.67 -5.32 -0.22
N ARG A 49 6.16 -4.67 -1.27
CA ARG A 49 7.48 -5.01 -1.84
C ARG A 49 8.62 -4.66 -0.87
N TYR A 50 8.49 -3.55 -0.16
CA TYR A 50 9.46 -3.17 0.86
C TYR A 50 9.53 -4.22 1.97
N MET A 51 8.38 -4.66 2.48
CA MET A 51 8.31 -5.72 3.49
C MET A 51 9.01 -6.99 3.02
N LYS A 52 8.73 -7.38 1.79
CA LYS A 52 9.22 -8.64 1.23
C LYS A 52 10.70 -8.58 0.91
N LEU A 53 11.13 -7.53 0.22
CA LEU A 53 12.50 -7.44 -0.34
C LEU A 53 13.50 -6.80 0.62
N GLU A 54 13.08 -5.82 1.40
CA GLU A 54 13.97 -5.12 2.34
C GLU A 54 13.95 -5.76 3.72
N LEU A 55 12.77 -6.15 4.21
CA LEU A 55 12.60 -6.68 5.55
C LEU A 55 12.53 -8.20 5.62
N GLY A 56 12.42 -8.87 4.47
CA GLY A 56 12.40 -10.33 4.41
C GLY A 56 11.14 -10.96 4.97
N ILE A 57 10.03 -10.23 5.01
CA ILE A 57 8.77 -10.75 5.55
C ILE A 57 8.03 -11.51 4.45
N PRO A 58 7.75 -12.81 4.64
CA PRO A 58 7.08 -13.60 3.62
C PRO A 58 5.61 -13.23 3.48
N ASP A 59 5.05 -13.50 2.30
CA ASP A 59 3.64 -13.25 2.03
C ASP A 59 2.76 -14.16 2.88
N LEU A 60 1.56 -13.66 3.22
CA LEU A 60 0.51 -14.50 3.78
C LEU A 60 0.10 -15.52 2.71
N PRO A 61 -0.01 -16.81 3.07
CA PRO A 61 -0.31 -17.86 2.07
C PRO A 61 -1.76 -17.84 1.59
N ASP A 62 -2.68 -17.33 2.40
CA ASP A 62 -4.11 -17.29 2.08
C ASP A 62 -4.58 -15.85 2.07
N ILE A 63 -4.94 -15.35 0.88
CA ILE A 63 -5.43 -13.98 0.70
C ILE A 63 -6.94 -13.92 0.45
N SER A 64 -7.65 -15.03 0.65
CA SER A 64 -9.10 -15.08 0.37
C SER A 64 -9.91 -14.10 1.21
N GLY A 65 -9.44 -13.73 2.40
CA GLY A 65 -10.09 -12.72 3.22
C GLY A 65 -10.22 -11.36 2.55
N ALA A 66 -9.37 -11.05 1.58
CA ALA A 66 -9.43 -9.79 0.85
C ALA A 66 -10.55 -9.76 -0.21
N ASN A 67 -11.22 -10.88 -0.46
CA ASN A 67 -12.33 -10.94 -1.41
C ASN A 67 -13.54 -10.11 -0.97
N VAL A 68 -13.57 -9.66 0.28
CA VAL A 68 -14.59 -8.70 0.74
C VAL A 68 -14.49 -7.36 0.03
N LEU A 69 -13.33 -7.03 -0.55
CA LEU A 69 -13.11 -5.77 -1.26
C LEU A 69 -13.69 -5.86 -2.66
N ALA A 70 -14.72 -5.05 -2.93
CA ALA A 70 -15.43 -5.08 -4.21
C ALA A 70 -14.53 -4.64 -5.38
N ASP A 71 -13.52 -3.82 -5.12
CA ASP A 71 -12.62 -3.31 -6.16
C ASP A 71 -11.31 -4.10 -6.28
N LEU A 72 -11.17 -5.20 -5.54
CA LEU A 72 -9.89 -5.93 -5.48
C LEU A 72 -9.36 -6.33 -6.86
N TYR A 73 -10.24 -6.81 -7.73
CA TYR A 73 -9.84 -7.33 -9.03
C TYR A 73 -9.87 -6.30 -10.15
N THR A 74 -10.10 -5.02 -9.84
CA THR A 74 -10.05 -3.95 -10.86
C THR A 74 -8.61 -3.74 -11.36
N CYS A 75 -7.62 -4.09 -10.56
CA CYS A 75 -6.22 -4.11 -10.96
C CYS A 75 -5.67 -5.50 -10.70
N ARG A 76 -5.58 -6.33 -11.73
CA ARG A 76 -5.16 -7.73 -11.57
C ARG A 76 -3.74 -7.89 -11.05
N THR A 77 -2.83 -7.02 -11.47
CA THR A 77 -1.44 -7.05 -11.03
C THR A 77 -1.28 -6.52 -9.61
N CYS A 78 -2.31 -5.86 -9.07
CA CYS A 78 -2.28 -5.27 -7.73
C CYS A 78 -2.89 -6.18 -6.67
N VAL A 79 -3.55 -7.28 -7.06
CA VAL A 79 -4.36 -8.10 -6.12
C VAL A 79 -3.55 -8.52 -4.92
N ASN A 80 -2.38 -9.10 -5.14
CA ASN A 80 -1.58 -9.58 -4.01
C ASN A 80 -1.03 -8.44 -3.16
N ASP A 81 -0.59 -7.34 -3.79
CA ASP A 81 -0.10 -6.17 -3.04
C ASP A 81 -1.18 -5.63 -2.11
N VAL A 82 -2.38 -5.41 -2.65
CA VAL A 82 -3.50 -4.87 -1.89
C VAL A 82 -3.94 -5.87 -0.81
N ALA A 83 -4.06 -7.14 -1.16
CA ALA A 83 -4.51 -8.18 -0.21
C ALA A 83 -3.55 -8.30 0.98
N GLN A 84 -2.25 -8.33 0.73
CA GLN A 84 -1.26 -8.45 1.81
C GLN A 84 -1.35 -7.26 2.78
N ILE A 85 -1.45 -6.07 2.24
CA ILE A 85 -1.48 -4.85 3.06
C ILE A 85 -2.82 -4.72 3.81
N PHE A 86 -3.92 -5.05 3.15
CA PHE A 86 -5.25 -5.03 3.78
C PHE A 86 -5.37 -6.07 4.90
N LEU A 87 -4.98 -7.32 4.62
CA LEU A 87 -5.13 -8.42 5.58
C LEU A 87 -4.22 -8.26 6.80
N ARG A 88 -3.10 -7.57 6.65
CA ARG A 88 -2.20 -7.27 7.78
C ARG A 88 -2.66 -6.08 8.61
N GLY A 89 -3.76 -5.43 8.21
CA GLY A 89 -4.30 -4.29 8.93
C GLY A 89 -3.52 -3.00 8.75
N ILE A 90 -2.65 -2.94 7.74
CA ILE A 90 -1.82 -1.75 7.50
C ILE A 90 -2.63 -0.65 6.86
N MET A 91 -3.45 -0.99 5.86
CA MET A 91 -4.39 -0.06 5.23
C MET A 91 -5.77 -0.69 5.26
N GLY A 92 -6.76 0.09 5.66
CA GLY A 92 -8.13 -0.39 5.77
C GLY A 92 -8.94 -0.18 4.50
N SER A 93 -10.22 -0.52 4.61
CA SER A 93 -11.19 -0.35 3.53
C SER A 93 -12.12 0.83 3.83
N ARG A 94 -12.95 1.17 2.85
CA ARG A 94 -13.98 2.20 2.97
C ARG A 94 -15.30 1.64 2.48
N GLU A 95 -16.40 2.14 3.02
CA GLU A 95 -17.73 1.77 2.56
C GLU A 95 -18.20 2.79 1.54
N VAL A 96 -18.78 2.31 0.44
CA VAL A 96 -19.44 3.15 -0.57
C VAL A 96 -20.84 2.60 -0.82
N GLU A 97 -21.79 3.51 -1.06
CA GLU A 97 -23.17 3.14 -1.38
C GLU A 97 -23.42 3.33 -2.87
N ARG A 98 -23.99 2.31 -3.51
CA ARG A 98 -24.40 2.36 -4.91
C ARG A 98 -25.73 1.64 -5.05
N ASP A 99 -26.71 2.33 -5.61
CA ASP A 99 -28.04 1.77 -5.88
C ASP A 99 -28.67 1.12 -4.64
N GLY A 100 -28.49 1.77 -3.49
CA GLY A 100 -29.04 1.30 -2.22
C GLY A 100 -28.27 0.18 -1.55
N GLN A 101 -27.14 -0.26 -2.14
CA GLN A 101 -26.29 -1.28 -1.56
C GLN A 101 -24.97 -0.69 -1.07
N ILE A 102 -24.47 -1.23 0.04
CA ILE A 102 -23.20 -0.80 0.62
C ILE A 102 -22.12 -1.80 0.22
N PHE A 103 -21.04 -1.28 -0.34
CA PHE A 103 -19.88 -2.09 -0.75
C PHE A 103 -18.66 -1.64 0.04
N GLU A 104 -17.82 -2.62 0.40
CA GLU A 104 -16.53 -2.34 0.98
C GLU A 104 -15.50 -2.31 -0.14
N ILE A 105 -14.69 -1.24 -0.22
CA ILE A 105 -13.66 -1.09 -1.25
C ILE A 105 -12.33 -0.69 -0.60
N PHE A 106 -11.23 -1.03 -1.28
CA PHE A 106 -9.91 -0.53 -0.90
C PHE A 106 -9.73 0.92 -1.32
N ASP A 107 -10.40 1.32 -2.40
CA ASP A 107 -10.34 2.67 -2.97
C ASP A 107 -8.95 2.96 -3.55
N MET A 108 -8.56 2.13 -4.50
CA MET A 108 -7.18 2.09 -5.05
C MET A 108 -6.70 3.41 -5.62
N GLY A 109 -7.58 4.17 -6.26
CA GLY A 109 -7.21 5.43 -6.92
C GLY A 109 -7.23 6.65 -6.02
N ALA A 110 -7.71 6.51 -4.79
CA ALA A 110 -7.78 7.65 -3.87
C ALA A 110 -6.37 8.07 -3.44
N LEU A 111 -6.15 9.38 -3.31
CA LEU A 111 -4.88 9.91 -2.87
C LEU A 111 -4.72 9.73 -1.36
N VAL A 112 -3.50 9.42 -0.95
CA VAL A 112 -3.18 9.25 0.47
C VAL A 112 -2.93 10.63 1.08
N THR A 113 -3.63 10.92 2.18
CA THR A 113 -3.48 12.20 2.89
C THR A 113 -2.43 12.09 4.00
N HIS A 114 -1.97 13.23 4.50
CA HIS A 114 -1.03 13.25 5.63
C HIS A 114 -1.63 12.60 6.88
N ASP A 115 -2.92 12.76 7.10
CA ASP A 115 -3.60 12.11 8.24
C ASP A 115 -3.58 10.59 8.09
N GLU A 116 -3.84 10.11 6.90
CA GLU A 116 -3.80 8.68 6.61
C GLU A 116 -2.37 8.12 6.78
N ILE A 117 -1.36 8.88 6.38
CA ILE A 117 0.05 8.46 6.49
C ILE A 117 0.43 8.17 7.94
N SER A 118 0.05 9.02 8.88
CA SER A 118 0.37 8.80 10.29
C SER A 118 -0.19 7.46 10.79
N LYS A 119 -1.44 7.18 10.47
CA LYS A 119 -2.09 5.92 10.86
C LYS A 119 -1.46 4.72 10.18
N LEU A 120 -1.20 4.85 8.87
CA LEU A 120 -0.62 3.81 8.05
C LEU A 120 0.77 3.43 8.55
N MET A 121 1.63 4.41 8.83
CA MET A 121 2.99 4.15 9.30
C MET A 121 3.01 3.48 10.66
N HIS A 122 2.09 3.87 11.56
CA HIS A 122 1.96 3.21 12.85
C HIS A 122 1.52 1.75 12.70
N ALA A 123 0.51 1.50 11.86
CA ALA A 123 0.03 0.16 11.60
C ALA A 123 1.10 -0.71 10.92
N PHE A 124 1.87 -0.12 10.02
CA PHE A 124 2.97 -0.80 9.33
C PHE A 124 4.04 -1.24 10.34
N ALA A 125 4.45 -0.35 11.23
CA ALA A 125 5.45 -0.68 12.25
C ALA A 125 4.96 -1.82 13.15
N SER A 126 3.68 -1.79 13.57
CA SER A 126 3.09 -2.85 14.38
C SER A 126 3.07 -4.18 13.64
N ALA A 127 2.67 -4.19 12.37
CA ALA A 127 2.58 -5.40 11.57
C ALA A 127 3.96 -6.03 11.37
N CYS A 128 4.97 -5.21 11.12
CA CYS A 128 6.33 -5.71 10.92
C CYS A 128 6.92 -6.27 12.21
N SER A 129 6.63 -5.65 13.36
CA SER A 129 7.09 -6.17 14.66
C SER A 129 6.45 -7.50 14.98
N SER A 130 5.16 -7.67 14.64
CA SER A 130 4.42 -8.90 14.92
C SER A 130 4.87 -10.09 14.07
N SER A 131 5.61 -9.83 12.99
CA SER A 131 6.05 -10.86 12.05
C SER A 131 7.36 -11.52 12.44
N GLU A 132 7.97 -11.07 13.51
CA GLU A 132 9.22 -11.64 14.00
C GLU A 132 9.03 -12.93 14.79
#